data_9beaea04d5a5515878762c38d74a43a6
#
_entry.id   9beaea04d5a5515878762c38d74a43a6
#
_cell.length_a   1.000
_cell.length_b   1.000
_cell.length_c   1.000
_cell.angle_alpha   90.00
_cell.angle_beta   90.00
_cell.angle_gamma   90.00
#
_symmetry.space_group_name_H-M   'P 1'
#
loop_
_entity.id
_entity.type
_entity.pdbx_description
1 polymer ?
#
loop_
_entity_poly.entity_id
_entity_poly.type
_entity_poly.pdbx_seq_one_letter_code
_entity_poly.pdbx_strand_id
1 'polypeptide(L)'
;MIRLFVTVLCFSSLANFAQPLQSGRTIKVLSFNILHGATTRGDFDLDAIAKVIIEADPDFVAFQEVDYKTRRAKNYDLATELGWRTKMAPLFGRAMPYDGGEYGEGVLSKYTFLQTRNVPLPYSTGNEPRAALEVITVLPSGDTIAFIGTHLDHLEDETDRVAQTKRINEVFSRNQYPTLLAGDLNAEPGSNPIVILEKMWTPAYDKNNVQFTYPSDKPIKKIDYVMYFPQHKWRVLKTEVIQDIIASDHCAYLVTIELL
;
A
#
# COMPACT_ATOMS: atom_id res chain seq x y z
N MET A 1 -16.01 1.08 -79.29
CA MET A 1 -16.13 0.19 -78.12
C MET A 1 -15.25 0.72 -77.00
N ILE A 2 -15.83 1.42 -76.08
CA ILE A 2 -15.10 2.04 -74.92
C ILE A 2 -15.34 1.05 -73.74
N ARG A 3 -14.24 0.48 -73.20
CA ARG A 3 -14.29 -0.36 -72.01
C ARG A 3 -14.08 0.53 -70.78
N LEU A 4 -15.13 0.59 -69.96
CA LEU A 4 -15.11 1.29 -68.66
C LEU A 4 -14.50 0.35 -67.60
N PHE A 5 -13.36 0.71 -67.02
CA PHE A 5 -12.78 0.04 -65.85
C PHE A 5 -13.38 0.62 -64.59
N VAL A 6 -14.14 -0.15 -63.82
CA VAL A 6 -14.61 0.23 -62.50
C VAL A 6 -13.60 -0.31 -61.50
N THR A 7 -12.87 0.59 -60.83
CA THR A 7 -11.99 0.26 -59.71
C THR A 7 -12.81 0.27 -58.42
N VAL A 8 -13.00 -0.91 -57.82
CA VAL A 8 -13.61 -1.03 -56.49
C VAL A 8 -12.55 -0.81 -55.44
N LEU A 9 -12.61 0.30 -54.69
CA LEU A 9 -11.82 0.54 -53.50
C LEU A 9 -12.48 -0.16 -52.31
N CYS A 10 -11.86 -1.25 -51.84
CA CYS A 10 -12.21 -1.87 -50.55
C CYS A 10 -11.60 -1.04 -49.41
N PHE A 11 -12.43 -0.28 -48.70
CA PHE A 11 -12.04 0.29 -47.39
C PHE A 11 -12.11 -0.80 -46.33
N SER A 12 -10.97 -1.37 -45.94
CA SER A 12 -10.86 -2.18 -44.72
C SER A 12 -10.88 -1.27 -43.52
N SER A 13 -12.03 -1.17 -42.84
CA SER A 13 -12.14 -0.53 -41.54
C SER A 13 -11.40 -1.40 -40.51
N LEU A 14 -10.23 -0.95 -40.04
CA LEU A 14 -9.57 -1.49 -38.85
C LEU A 14 -10.43 -1.11 -37.63
N ALA A 15 -11.33 -2.01 -37.25
CA ALA A 15 -11.99 -1.92 -35.97
C ALA A 15 -10.93 -2.16 -34.89
N ASN A 16 -10.52 -1.12 -34.16
CA ASN A 16 -9.79 -1.26 -32.91
C ASN A 16 -10.72 -1.94 -31.91
N PHE A 17 -10.63 -3.27 -31.80
CA PHE A 17 -11.22 -3.99 -30.69
C PHE A 17 -10.41 -3.59 -29.45
N ALA A 18 -10.94 -2.65 -28.65
CA ALA A 18 -10.52 -2.52 -27.27
C ALA A 18 -10.69 -3.89 -26.61
N GLN A 19 -9.58 -4.55 -26.23
CA GLN A 19 -9.68 -5.79 -25.46
C GLN A 19 -10.52 -5.50 -24.22
N PRO A 20 -11.54 -6.32 -23.89
CA PRO A 20 -12.26 -6.16 -22.66
C PRO A 20 -11.24 -6.25 -21.52
N LEU A 21 -11.28 -5.28 -20.60
CA LEU A 21 -10.50 -5.31 -19.34
C LEU A 21 -10.70 -6.69 -18.73
N GLN A 22 -9.62 -7.47 -18.64
CA GLN A 22 -9.67 -8.83 -18.11
C GLN A 22 -10.07 -8.70 -16.63
N SER A 23 -11.33 -9.03 -16.30
CA SER A 23 -11.88 -8.86 -14.95
C SER A 23 -10.99 -9.59 -13.95
N GLY A 24 -10.63 -8.93 -12.87
CA GLY A 24 -9.82 -9.50 -11.78
C GLY A 24 -8.33 -9.15 -11.81
N ARG A 25 -7.87 -8.29 -12.72
CA ARG A 25 -6.48 -7.75 -12.73
C ARG A 25 -6.37 -6.32 -12.21
N THR A 26 -7.48 -5.63 -12.04
CA THR A 26 -7.51 -4.32 -11.40
C THR A 26 -7.60 -4.49 -9.90
N ILE A 27 -6.72 -3.84 -9.17
CA ILE A 27 -6.54 -3.97 -7.73
C ILE A 27 -6.60 -2.58 -7.10
N LYS A 28 -7.29 -2.45 -5.98
CA LYS A 28 -7.28 -1.27 -5.12
C LYS A 28 -6.40 -1.53 -3.90
N VAL A 29 -5.41 -0.69 -3.69
CA VAL A 29 -4.45 -0.77 -2.56
C VAL A 29 -4.59 0.46 -1.70
N LEU A 30 -4.83 0.28 -0.41
CA LEU A 30 -4.90 1.34 0.58
C LEU A 30 -3.66 1.28 1.49
N SER A 31 -2.96 2.41 1.67
CA SER A 31 -2.01 2.64 2.76
C SER A 31 -2.68 3.53 3.79
N PHE A 32 -2.70 3.12 5.07
CA PHE A 32 -3.36 3.88 6.11
C PHE A 32 -2.69 3.69 7.48
N ASN A 33 -1.97 4.70 7.94
CA ASN A 33 -1.52 4.77 9.33
C ASN A 33 -2.76 5.00 10.21
N ILE A 34 -3.01 4.09 11.17
CA ILE A 34 -4.26 4.03 11.94
C ILE A 34 -4.13 4.61 13.36
N LEU A 35 -3.05 5.35 13.64
CA LEU A 35 -2.82 6.00 14.94
C LEU A 35 -3.12 5.04 16.11
N HIS A 36 -2.61 3.80 16.03
CA HIS A 36 -2.80 2.71 17.01
C HIS A 36 -4.25 2.50 17.51
N GLY A 37 -5.24 2.80 16.66
CA GLY A 37 -6.67 2.68 16.99
C GLY A 37 -7.25 3.89 17.71
N ALA A 38 -6.45 4.92 17.99
CA ALA A 38 -6.95 6.18 18.52
C ALA A 38 -7.51 7.07 17.39
N THR A 39 -8.36 8.02 17.77
CA THR A 39 -8.75 9.12 16.89
C THR A 39 -7.91 10.37 17.20
N THR A 40 -7.94 11.35 16.31
CA THR A 40 -7.30 12.66 16.56
C THR A 40 -7.91 13.42 17.75
N ARG A 41 -9.03 12.96 18.28
CA ARG A 41 -9.68 13.48 19.51
C ARG A 41 -9.16 12.83 20.79
N GLY A 42 -8.30 11.78 20.65
CA GLY A 42 -7.70 11.05 21.76
C GLY A 42 -8.59 9.93 22.33
N ASP A 43 -9.73 9.63 21.73
CA ASP A 43 -10.54 8.45 22.03
C ASP A 43 -10.11 7.25 21.15
N PHE A 44 -10.50 6.05 21.57
CA PHE A 44 -10.21 4.81 20.85
C PHE A 44 -11.46 4.38 20.09
N ASP A 45 -11.41 4.44 18.75
CA ASP A 45 -12.56 4.16 17.85
C ASP A 45 -12.15 3.41 16.58
N LEU A 46 -12.27 2.09 16.60
CA LEU A 46 -11.99 1.23 15.44
C LEU A 46 -13.08 1.30 14.37
N ASP A 47 -14.29 1.75 14.71
CA ASP A 47 -15.39 1.83 13.76
C ASP A 47 -15.17 3.04 12.83
N ALA A 48 -14.56 4.14 13.33
CA ALA A 48 -14.15 5.26 12.49
C ALA A 48 -13.09 4.84 11.44
N ILE A 49 -12.08 4.07 11.86
CA ILE A 49 -11.05 3.53 10.95
C ILE A 49 -11.68 2.55 9.94
N ALA A 50 -12.50 1.61 10.42
CA ALA A 50 -13.17 0.63 9.56
C ALA A 50 -14.07 1.29 8.51
N LYS A 51 -14.74 2.39 8.85
CA LYS A 51 -15.58 3.16 7.92
C LYS A 51 -14.77 3.66 6.74
N VAL A 52 -13.58 4.25 6.97
CA VAL A 52 -12.68 4.73 5.89
C VAL A 52 -12.33 3.57 4.94
N ILE A 53 -12.01 2.40 5.48
CA ILE A 53 -11.64 1.22 4.69
C ILE A 53 -12.84 0.69 3.89
N ILE A 54 -14.02 0.58 4.52
CA ILE A 54 -15.23 0.08 3.87
C ILE A 54 -15.66 1.00 2.72
N GLU A 55 -15.61 2.32 2.91
CA GLU A 55 -15.97 3.30 1.88
C GLU A 55 -14.95 3.32 0.71
N ALA A 56 -13.67 3.10 0.99
CA ALA A 56 -12.63 2.96 -0.04
C ALA A 56 -12.76 1.65 -0.83
N ASP A 57 -13.30 0.59 -0.21
CA ASP A 57 -13.45 -0.76 -0.77
C ASP A 57 -12.16 -1.31 -1.41
N PRO A 58 -11.02 -1.33 -0.69
CA PRO A 58 -9.75 -1.81 -1.22
C PRO A 58 -9.71 -3.34 -1.29
N ASP A 59 -8.83 -3.86 -2.16
CA ASP A 59 -8.50 -5.29 -2.20
C ASP A 59 -7.42 -5.65 -1.18
N PHE A 60 -6.51 -4.70 -0.92
CA PHE A 60 -5.45 -4.79 0.08
C PHE A 60 -5.36 -3.51 0.90
N VAL A 61 -5.08 -3.66 2.18
CA VAL A 61 -4.72 -2.56 3.08
C VAL A 61 -3.38 -2.85 3.74
N ALA A 62 -2.47 -1.88 3.72
CA ALA A 62 -1.32 -1.82 4.60
C ALA A 62 -1.61 -0.85 5.73
N PHE A 63 -1.60 -1.34 6.95
CA PHE A 63 -1.72 -0.52 8.15
C PHE A 63 -0.36 -0.24 8.75
N GLN A 64 -0.21 0.93 9.31
CA GLN A 64 0.90 1.31 10.15
C GLN A 64 0.37 1.64 11.54
N GLU A 65 1.24 1.57 12.54
CA GLU A 65 0.91 1.75 13.94
C GLU A 65 -0.12 0.74 14.46
N VAL A 66 0.14 -0.53 14.21
CA VAL A 66 -0.77 -1.60 14.61
C VAL A 66 -0.34 -2.18 15.95
N ASP A 67 -1.22 -2.05 16.93
CA ASP A 67 -1.06 -2.66 18.25
C ASP A 67 -1.67 -4.08 18.29
N TYR A 68 -0.94 -5.00 18.91
CA TYR A 68 -1.40 -6.33 19.25
C TYR A 68 -1.42 -6.50 20.76
N LYS A 69 -2.60 -6.49 21.36
CA LYS A 69 -2.84 -6.70 22.81
C LYS A 69 -2.08 -5.74 23.72
N THR A 70 -1.78 -4.53 23.28
CA THR A 70 -1.22 -3.49 24.15
C THR A 70 -2.29 -2.92 25.10
N ARG A 71 -1.86 -2.36 26.22
CA ARG A 71 -2.79 -1.75 27.18
C ARG A 71 -3.48 -0.51 26.60
N ARG A 72 -2.74 0.32 25.82
CA ARG A 72 -3.31 1.52 25.16
C ARG A 72 -4.41 1.14 24.15
N ALA A 73 -4.27 0.02 23.47
CA ALA A 73 -5.27 -0.53 22.56
C ALA A 73 -6.29 -1.45 23.27
N LYS A 74 -6.47 -1.29 24.60
CA LYS A 74 -7.46 -2.05 25.40
C LYS A 74 -7.32 -3.58 25.29
N ASN A 75 -6.11 -4.07 25.02
CA ASN A 75 -5.76 -5.48 24.77
C ASN A 75 -6.43 -6.09 23.52
N TYR A 76 -6.87 -5.27 22.57
CA TYR A 76 -7.34 -5.76 21.27
C TYR A 76 -6.18 -6.17 20.37
N ASP A 77 -6.44 -7.13 19.48
CA ASP A 77 -5.66 -7.39 18.29
C ASP A 77 -6.25 -6.52 17.16
N LEU A 78 -5.62 -5.37 16.88
CA LEU A 78 -6.20 -4.37 15.98
C LEU A 78 -6.36 -4.91 14.55
N ALA A 79 -5.42 -5.75 14.08
CA ALA A 79 -5.53 -6.32 12.75
C ALA A 79 -6.76 -7.24 12.65
N THR A 80 -6.97 -8.13 13.63
CA THR A 80 -8.13 -9.02 13.68
C THR A 80 -9.44 -8.24 13.84
N GLU A 81 -9.47 -7.23 14.69
CA GLU A 81 -10.65 -6.40 14.93
C GLU A 81 -11.08 -5.64 13.66
N LEU A 82 -10.11 -5.07 12.92
CA LEU A 82 -10.40 -4.38 11.66
C LEU A 82 -10.73 -5.36 10.54
N GLY A 83 -10.08 -6.53 10.49
CA GLY A 83 -10.42 -7.60 9.56
C GLY A 83 -11.86 -8.07 9.71
N TRP A 84 -12.33 -8.23 10.95
CA TRP A 84 -13.72 -8.60 11.24
C TRP A 84 -14.73 -7.53 10.78
N ARG A 85 -14.47 -6.25 11.09
CA ARG A 85 -15.34 -5.12 10.70
C ARG A 85 -15.42 -4.94 9.19
N THR A 86 -14.31 -5.14 8.49
CA THR A 86 -14.18 -4.94 7.02
C THR A 86 -14.45 -6.21 6.21
N LYS A 87 -14.61 -7.36 6.87
CA LYS A 87 -14.74 -8.71 6.25
C LYS A 87 -13.56 -9.08 5.37
N MET A 88 -12.36 -8.66 5.76
CA MET A 88 -11.11 -8.96 5.09
C MET A 88 -10.23 -9.88 5.95
N ALA A 89 -9.39 -10.71 5.31
CA ALA A 89 -8.43 -11.57 6.01
C ALA A 89 -7.32 -10.71 6.64
N PRO A 90 -7.12 -10.76 7.99
CA PRO A 90 -6.12 -9.96 8.67
C PRO A 90 -4.80 -10.70 8.84
N LEU A 91 -3.70 -9.95 8.91
CA LEU A 91 -2.40 -10.42 9.34
C LEU A 91 -1.69 -9.31 10.12
N PHE A 92 -1.11 -9.65 11.27
CA PHE A 92 -0.24 -8.78 12.07
C PHE A 92 1.22 -9.21 11.90
N GLY A 93 2.11 -8.25 11.72
CA GLY A 93 3.57 -8.41 11.66
C GLY A 93 4.24 -7.63 12.77
N ARG A 94 4.79 -8.32 13.78
CA ARG A 94 5.47 -7.69 14.90
C ARG A 94 6.75 -6.98 14.47
N ALA A 95 6.91 -5.71 14.85
CA ALA A 95 8.18 -5.01 14.84
C ALA A 95 8.87 -5.08 16.21
N MET A 96 8.14 -4.86 17.32
CA MET A 96 8.71 -4.85 18.68
C MET A 96 7.67 -5.23 19.76
N PRO A 97 8.13 -5.66 20.96
CA PRO A 97 7.31 -5.66 22.15
C PRO A 97 6.99 -4.21 22.56
N TYR A 98 5.75 -3.95 22.95
CA TYR A 98 5.33 -2.61 23.35
C TYR A 98 4.14 -2.67 24.32
N ASP A 99 4.15 -1.85 25.34
CA ASP A 99 3.05 -1.60 26.32
C ASP A 99 2.30 -2.85 26.81
N GLY A 100 3.04 -3.94 27.09
CA GLY A 100 2.50 -5.20 27.58
C GLY A 100 1.97 -6.15 26.50
N GLY A 101 2.03 -5.73 25.26
CA GLY A 101 1.74 -6.49 24.04
C GLY A 101 2.83 -6.31 23.00
N GLU A 102 2.43 -6.12 21.73
CA GLU A 102 3.34 -5.96 20.59
C GLU A 102 2.87 -4.79 19.71
N TYR A 103 3.80 -4.24 18.95
CA TYR A 103 3.56 -3.16 17.98
C TYR A 103 4.22 -3.52 16.65
N GLY A 104 3.59 -3.13 15.54
CA GLY A 104 4.12 -3.41 14.21
C GLY A 104 3.20 -2.98 13.08
N GLU A 105 3.17 -3.84 12.05
CA GLU A 105 2.46 -3.60 10.81
C GLU A 105 1.24 -4.52 10.71
N GLY A 106 0.25 -4.10 9.93
CA GLY A 106 -0.89 -4.95 9.61
C GLY A 106 -1.17 -4.98 8.11
N VAL A 107 -1.73 -6.08 7.66
CA VAL A 107 -2.25 -6.24 6.31
C VAL A 107 -3.68 -6.77 6.39
N LEU A 108 -4.59 -6.19 5.60
CA LEU A 108 -5.86 -6.83 5.26
C LEU A 108 -5.87 -7.18 3.77
N SER A 109 -6.55 -8.28 3.44
CA SER A 109 -6.75 -8.73 2.06
C SER A 109 -8.16 -9.30 1.88
N LYS A 110 -8.78 -9.02 0.73
CA LYS A 110 -9.98 -9.75 0.28
C LYS A 110 -9.66 -11.19 -0.11
N TYR A 111 -8.37 -11.52 -0.31
CA TYR A 111 -7.90 -12.81 -0.81
C TYR A 111 -7.15 -13.58 0.27
N THR A 112 -7.15 -14.91 0.16
CA THR A 112 -6.46 -15.81 1.08
C THR A 112 -4.94 -15.72 0.88
N PHE A 113 -4.19 -15.70 1.98
CA PHE A 113 -2.73 -15.73 1.94
C PHE A 113 -2.23 -17.15 1.61
N LEU A 114 -1.39 -17.27 0.57
CA LEU A 114 -0.65 -18.51 0.26
C LEU A 114 0.60 -18.63 1.13
N GLN A 115 1.27 -17.50 1.33
CA GLN A 115 2.51 -17.41 2.11
C GLN A 115 2.59 -16.04 2.76
N THR A 116 3.20 -16.00 3.94
CA THR A 116 3.46 -14.75 4.67
C THR A 116 4.89 -14.73 5.18
N ARG A 117 5.49 -13.55 5.25
CA ARG A 117 6.83 -13.34 5.78
C ARG A 117 6.91 -11.99 6.47
N ASN A 118 7.38 -11.97 7.72
CA ASN A 118 7.69 -10.75 8.43
C ASN A 118 9.21 -10.52 8.41
N VAL A 119 9.66 -9.43 7.81
CA VAL A 119 11.08 -9.11 7.60
C VAL A 119 11.46 -7.98 8.56
N PRO A 120 12.31 -8.25 9.57
CA PRO A 120 12.81 -7.19 10.43
C PRO A 120 13.72 -6.24 9.63
N LEU A 121 13.54 -4.95 9.86
CA LEU A 121 14.33 -3.89 9.24
C LEU A 121 15.43 -3.42 10.20
N PRO A 122 16.58 -2.94 9.68
CA PRO A 122 17.66 -2.41 10.50
C PRO A 122 17.22 -1.19 11.32
N TYR A 123 17.77 -1.04 12.51
CA TYR A 123 17.56 0.12 13.35
C TYR A 123 18.78 0.35 14.27
N SER A 124 19.02 1.60 14.65
CA SER A 124 20.08 2.00 15.57
C SER A 124 19.68 1.70 17.02
N THR A 125 20.68 1.46 17.86
CA THR A 125 20.44 1.19 19.29
C THR A 125 19.66 2.35 19.94
N GLY A 126 18.54 2.01 20.56
CA GLY A 126 17.65 2.99 21.21
C GLY A 126 16.52 3.53 20.34
N ASN A 127 16.55 3.27 19.03
CA ASN A 127 15.47 3.61 18.11
C ASN A 127 14.41 2.50 18.03
N GLU A 128 13.27 2.79 17.44
CA GLU A 128 12.18 1.83 17.28
C GLU A 128 12.48 0.79 16.20
N PRO A 129 12.40 -0.52 16.52
CA PRO A 129 12.41 -1.56 15.50
C PRO A 129 11.26 -1.39 14.51
N ARG A 130 11.52 -1.67 13.23
CA ARG A 130 10.54 -1.65 12.14
C ARG A 130 10.56 -2.98 11.40
N ALA A 131 9.48 -3.25 10.67
CA ALA A 131 9.34 -4.47 9.88
C ALA A 131 8.70 -4.18 8.52
N ALA A 132 8.87 -5.14 7.60
CA ALA A 132 8.12 -5.20 6.36
C ALA A 132 7.36 -6.54 6.31
N LEU A 133 6.04 -6.47 6.30
CA LEU A 133 5.14 -7.61 6.32
C LEU A 133 4.70 -7.97 4.90
N GLU A 134 5.18 -9.09 4.39
CA GLU A 134 4.84 -9.59 3.05
C GLU A 134 3.76 -10.66 3.10
N VAL A 135 2.83 -10.59 2.18
CA VAL A 135 1.87 -11.65 1.86
C VAL A 135 1.94 -11.99 0.37
N ILE A 136 1.82 -13.28 0.04
CA ILE A 136 1.67 -13.76 -1.32
C ILE A 136 0.24 -14.31 -1.47
N THR A 137 -0.43 -13.94 -2.55
CA THR A 137 -1.83 -14.30 -2.79
C THR A 137 -2.11 -14.51 -4.26
N VAL A 138 -3.22 -15.21 -4.57
CA VAL A 138 -3.75 -15.37 -5.93
C VAL A 138 -4.94 -14.46 -6.12
N LEU A 139 -4.90 -13.67 -7.18
CA LEU A 139 -6.00 -12.81 -7.61
C LEU A 139 -7.11 -13.64 -8.28
N PRO A 140 -8.35 -13.12 -8.41
CA PRO A 140 -9.43 -13.76 -9.14
C PRO A 140 -9.09 -14.09 -10.60
N SER A 141 -8.13 -13.37 -11.20
CA SER A 141 -7.61 -13.67 -12.55
C SER A 141 -6.75 -14.94 -12.63
N GLY A 142 -6.35 -15.52 -11.48
CA GLY A 142 -5.39 -16.63 -11.38
C GLY A 142 -3.93 -16.17 -11.28
N ASP A 143 -3.64 -14.89 -11.41
CA ASP A 143 -2.29 -14.35 -11.27
C ASP A 143 -1.87 -14.34 -9.79
N THR A 144 -0.61 -14.65 -9.52
CA THR A 144 -0.03 -14.56 -8.17
C THR A 144 0.74 -13.26 -8.04
N ILE A 145 0.51 -12.54 -6.92
CA ILE A 145 1.24 -11.32 -6.58
C ILE A 145 1.79 -11.38 -5.15
N ALA A 146 2.77 -10.52 -4.86
CA ALA A 146 3.20 -10.22 -3.51
C ALA A 146 2.71 -8.82 -3.11
N PHE A 147 2.28 -8.67 -1.85
CA PHE A 147 1.93 -7.39 -1.26
C PHE A 147 2.69 -7.19 0.05
N ILE A 148 3.27 -6.01 0.23
CA ILE A 148 4.13 -5.68 1.37
C ILE A 148 3.58 -4.44 2.06
N GLY A 149 3.32 -4.55 3.37
CA GLY A 149 3.04 -3.44 4.26
C GLY A 149 4.29 -3.08 5.08
N THR A 150 4.59 -1.79 5.25
CA THR A 150 5.73 -1.34 6.06
C THR A 150 5.49 0.03 6.67
N HIS A 151 6.25 0.34 7.73
CA HIS A 151 6.34 1.64 8.36
C HIS A 151 7.81 1.93 8.66
N LEU A 152 8.38 2.97 8.06
CA LEU A 152 9.79 3.31 8.26
C LEU A 152 9.97 4.19 9.50
N ASP A 153 11.21 4.30 9.95
CA ASP A 153 11.58 5.15 11.08
C ASP A 153 11.14 6.60 10.87
N HIS A 154 10.71 7.26 11.96
CA HIS A 154 10.11 8.60 11.91
C HIS A 154 11.06 9.73 12.36
N LEU A 155 12.25 9.41 12.86
CA LEU A 155 13.17 10.38 13.42
C LEU A 155 13.66 11.38 12.35
N GLU A 156 14.10 12.56 12.76
CA GLU A 156 14.65 13.56 11.86
C GLU A 156 15.91 13.05 11.12
N ASP A 157 16.77 12.31 11.83
CA ASP A 157 17.92 11.63 11.23
C ASP A 157 17.45 10.49 10.32
N GLU A 158 17.81 10.54 9.04
CA GLU A 158 17.43 9.55 8.03
C GLU A 158 18.25 8.24 8.08
N THR A 159 19.21 8.09 8.99
CA THR A 159 20.16 6.97 9.01
C THR A 159 19.44 5.62 8.98
N ASP A 160 18.47 5.43 9.88
CA ASP A 160 17.70 4.18 9.92
C ASP A 160 16.79 4.02 8.71
N ARG A 161 16.09 5.07 8.26
CA ARG A 161 15.27 5.01 7.03
C ARG A 161 16.09 4.61 5.80
N VAL A 162 17.31 5.15 5.67
CA VAL A 162 18.24 4.79 4.58
C VAL A 162 18.66 3.31 4.67
N ALA A 163 18.94 2.81 5.87
CA ALA A 163 19.28 1.41 6.08
C ALA A 163 18.07 0.50 5.80
N GLN A 164 16.89 0.88 6.25
CA GLN A 164 15.63 0.17 6.05
C GLN A 164 15.25 0.06 4.56
N THR A 165 15.35 1.16 3.80
CA THR A 165 15.06 1.15 2.37
C THR A 165 16.04 0.31 1.56
N LYS A 166 17.33 0.30 1.93
CA LYS A 166 18.34 -0.61 1.34
C LYS A 166 17.97 -2.07 1.61
N ARG A 167 17.54 -2.37 2.85
CA ARG A 167 17.13 -3.73 3.23
C ARG A 167 15.88 -4.18 2.48
N ILE A 168 14.88 -3.31 2.30
CA ILE A 168 13.69 -3.58 1.48
C ILE A 168 14.11 -3.93 0.05
N ASN A 169 14.95 -3.10 -0.59
CA ASN A 169 15.44 -3.38 -1.94
C ASN A 169 16.19 -4.72 -2.02
N GLU A 170 17.09 -5.00 -1.06
CA GLU A 170 17.87 -6.24 -1.04
C GLU A 170 16.97 -7.48 -0.96
N VAL A 171 16.00 -7.48 -0.02
CA VAL A 171 15.16 -8.64 0.26
C VAL A 171 14.16 -8.89 -0.86
N PHE A 172 13.48 -7.83 -1.32
CA PHE A 172 12.34 -7.98 -2.24
C PHE A 172 12.73 -7.89 -3.71
N SER A 173 13.99 -7.53 -4.06
CA SER A 173 14.49 -7.64 -5.44
C SER A 173 14.48 -9.08 -5.98
N ARG A 174 14.40 -10.06 -5.09
CA ARG A 174 14.38 -11.50 -5.42
C ARG A 174 12.96 -12.07 -5.53
N ASN A 175 11.93 -11.22 -5.37
CA ASN A 175 10.56 -11.69 -5.51
C ASN A 175 10.30 -12.18 -6.93
N GLN A 176 9.68 -13.37 -7.02
CA GLN A 176 9.35 -14.01 -8.29
C GLN A 176 8.04 -13.48 -8.88
N TYR A 177 7.22 -12.82 -8.07
CA TYR A 177 5.90 -12.33 -8.42
C TYR A 177 5.89 -10.82 -8.58
N PRO A 178 5.01 -10.26 -9.44
CA PRO A 178 4.72 -8.84 -9.43
C PRO A 178 4.35 -8.39 -8.01
N THR A 179 4.99 -7.32 -7.54
CA THR A 179 4.96 -6.94 -6.13
C THR A 179 4.47 -5.51 -5.96
N LEU A 180 3.64 -5.31 -4.93
CA LEU A 180 3.18 -4.01 -4.43
C LEU A 180 3.77 -3.76 -3.04
N LEU A 181 4.23 -2.55 -2.79
CA LEU A 181 4.70 -2.06 -1.49
C LEU A 181 3.84 -0.88 -1.09
N ALA A 182 3.28 -0.90 0.11
CA ALA A 182 2.50 0.20 0.64
C ALA A 182 2.91 0.52 2.09
N GLY A 183 2.84 1.78 2.47
CA GLY A 183 3.16 2.16 3.84
C GLY A 183 3.42 3.64 4.04
N ASP A 184 3.54 3.99 5.32
CA ASP A 184 4.12 5.24 5.78
C ASP A 184 5.64 5.14 5.75
N LEU A 185 6.25 5.83 4.80
CA LEU A 185 7.70 5.79 4.61
C LEU A 185 8.42 6.89 5.39
N ASN A 186 7.68 7.77 6.09
CA ASN A 186 8.23 8.91 6.85
C ASN A 186 9.28 9.73 6.07
N ALA A 187 9.11 9.80 4.76
CA ALA A 187 10.08 10.38 3.83
C ALA A 187 9.36 11.06 2.68
N GLU A 188 9.73 12.29 2.36
CA GLU A 188 9.13 13.04 1.27
C GLU A 188 9.76 12.69 -0.10
N PRO A 189 9.05 12.92 -1.22
CA PRO A 189 9.59 12.75 -2.56
C PRO A 189 10.93 13.47 -2.75
N GLY A 190 11.93 12.77 -3.30
CA GLY A 190 13.26 13.30 -3.51
C GLY A 190 14.23 13.20 -2.32
N SER A 191 13.76 12.78 -1.14
CA SER A 191 14.64 12.46 -0.01
C SER A 191 15.47 11.19 -0.27
N ASN A 192 16.59 11.02 0.45
CA ASN A 192 17.47 9.87 0.24
C ASN A 192 16.75 8.50 0.35
N PRO A 193 15.88 8.25 1.35
CA PRO A 193 15.15 6.99 1.43
C PRO A 193 14.29 6.71 0.19
N ILE A 194 13.57 7.71 -0.31
CA ILE A 194 12.72 7.55 -1.50
C ILE A 194 13.56 7.34 -2.77
N VAL A 195 14.65 8.10 -2.95
CA VAL A 195 15.58 7.92 -4.09
C VAL A 195 16.20 6.51 -4.08
N ILE A 196 16.46 5.93 -2.89
CA ILE A 196 16.97 4.56 -2.78
C ILE A 196 15.90 3.54 -3.18
N LEU A 197 14.66 3.71 -2.72
CA LEU A 197 13.55 2.83 -3.14
C LEU A 197 13.31 2.93 -4.64
N GLU A 198 13.31 4.13 -5.21
CA GLU A 198 13.07 4.37 -6.65
C GLU A 198 14.12 3.73 -7.58
N LYS A 199 15.26 3.24 -7.07
CA LYS A 199 16.19 2.41 -7.87
C LYS A 199 15.55 1.08 -8.29
N MET A 200 14.53 0.63 -7.60
CA MET A 200 13.83 -0.63 -7.85
C MET A 200 12.32 -0.43 -8.05
N TRP A 201 11.70 0.36 -7.19
CA TRP A 201 10.25 0.55 -7.13
C TRP A 201 9.82 1.77 -7.94
N THR A 202 8.67 1.67 -8.58
CA THR A 202 8.03 2.81 -9.22
C THR A 202 6.92 3.31 -8.29
N PRO A 203 6.94 4.58 -7.84
CA PRO A 203 5.88 5.12 -7.01
C PRO A 203 4.61 5.36 -7.82
N ALA A 204 3.46 5.04 -7.22
CA ALA A 204 2.15 5.20 -7.83
C ALA A 204 1.56 6.60 -7.53
N TYR A 205 2.27 7.66 -7.90
CA TYR A 205 1.76 9.04 -7.86
C TYR A 205 2.29 9.85 -9.04
N ASP A 206 1.57 10.90 -9.42
CA ASP A 206 2.06 11.86 -10.41
C ASP A 206 3.09 12.80 -9.77
N LYS A 207 4.36 12.71 -10.22
CA LYS A 207 5.46 13.57 -9.75
C LYS A 207 5.24 15.05 -10.03
N ASN A 208 4.38 15.39 -11.00
CA ASN A 208 4.02 16.78 -11.32
C ASN A 208 2.83 17.29 -10.53
N ASN A 209 2.08 16.40 -9.86
CA ASN A 209 0.91 16.73 -9.05
C ASN A 209 0.87 15.87 -7.79
N VAL A 210 1.80 16.16 -6.86
CA VAL A 210 1.95 15.40 -5.62
C VAL A 210 0.80 15.65 -4.68
N GLN A 211 0.10 14.59 -4.30
CA GLN A 211 -0.97 14.63 -3.31
C GLN A 211 -0.38 14.40 -1.92
N PHE A 212 -0.58 15.33 -1.01
CA PHE A 212 -0.11 15.25 0.37
C PHE A 212 -1.01 14.36 1.22
N THR A 213 -0.43 13.69 2.23
CA THR A 213 -1.13 12.71 3.05
C THR A 213 -1.07 13.01 4.55
N TYR A 214 -0.21 13.95 4.98
CA TYR A 214 0.00 14.27 6.39
C TYR A 214 0.19 15.78 6.64
N PRO A 215 -0.32 16.35 7.76
CA PRO A 215 -1.30 15.76 8.66
C PRO A 215 -2.70 15.74 8.03
N SER A 216 -3.63 14.94 8.57
CA SER A 216 -4.95 14.76 7.96
C SER A 216 -5.83 16.00 7.94
N ASP A 217 -5.68 16.91 8.91
CA ASP A 217 -6.47 18.16 8.98
C ASP A 217 -6.05 19.19 7.93
N LYS A 218 -4.73 19.26 7.63
CA LYS A 218 -4.15 20.16 6.64
C LYS A 218 -2.93 19.50 5.98
N PRO A 219 -3.12 18.63 5.00
CA PRO A 219 -2.02 17.89 4.39
C PRO A 219 -1.00 18.80 3.72
N ILE A 220 0.27 18.67 4.14
CA ILE A 220 1.42 19.44 3.64
C ILE A 220 2.63 18.56 3.31
N LYS A 221 2.60 17.26 3.67
CA LYS A 221 3.66 16.30 3.39
C LYS A 221 3.11 15.08 2.67
N LYS A 222 3.90 14.52 1.75
CA LYS A 222 3.68 13.22 1.14
C LYS A 222 4.61 12.22 1.79
N ILE A 223 4.09 11.38 2.69
CA ILE A 223 4.86 10.35 3.40
C ILE A 223 4.26 8.95 3.29
N ASP A 224 2.99 8.82 2.91
CA ASP A 224 2.32 7.55 2.65
C ASP A 224 2.37 7.21 1.17
N TYR A 225 2.76 5.99 0.84
CA TYR A 225 3.01 5.55 -0.52
C TYR A 225 2.37 4.22 -0.85
N VAL A 226 2.11 4.03 -2.15
CA VAL A 226 2.03 2.75 -2.82
C VAL A 226 3.07 2.76 -3.93
N MET A 227 3.89 1.73 -3.99
CA MET A 227 4.93 1.52 -5.01
C MET A 227 4.80 0.13 -5.61
N TYR A 228 5.36 -0.09 -6.79
CA TYR A 228 5.23 -1.36 -7.50
C TYR A 228 6.49 -1.79 -8.22
N PHE A 229 6.67 -3.10 -8.40
CA PHE A 229 7.79 -3.72 -9.08
C PHE A 229 7.38 -5.07 -9.71
N PRO A 230 7.91 -5.46 -10.91
CA PRO A 230 8.66 -4.60 -11.83
C PRO A 230 7.73 -3.64 -12.60
N GLN A 231 8.25 -2.49 -13.01
CA GLN A 231 7.46 -1.41 -13.61
C GLN A 231 6.58 -1.86 -14.78
N HIS A 232 7.12 -2.67 -15.69
CA HIS A 232 6.44 -3.11 -16.91
C HIS A 232 5.25 -4.08 -16.67
N LYS A 233 5.06 -4.55 -15.44
CA LYS A 233 3.95 -5.42 -15.05
C LYS A 233 2.73 -4.66 -14.53
N TRP A 234 2.85 -3.35 -14.37
CA TRP A 234 1.83 -2.58 -13.67
C TRP A 234 1.46 -1.30 -14.41
N ARG A 235 0.19 -0.92 -14.34
CA ARG A 235 -0.33 0.35 -14.82
C ARG A 235 -1.20 1.01 -13.75
N VAL A 236 -0.80 2.18 -13.27
CA VAL A 236 -1.60 2.99 -12.36
C VAL A 236 -2.78 3.58 -13.12
N LEU A 237 -3.99 3.36 -12.64
CA LEU A 237 -5.23 3.86 -13.22
C LEU A 237 -5.73 5.11 -12.49
N LYS A 238 -5.59 5.14 -11.15
CA LYS A 238 -6.08 6.26 -10.33
C LYS A 238 -5.33 6.30 -9.00
N THR A 239 -5.13 7.50 -8.46
CA THR A 239 -4.65 7.75 -7.10
C THR A 239 -5.60 8.70 -6.39
N GLU A 240 -5.87 8.47 -5.10
CA GLU A 240 -6.78 9.26 -4.29
C GLU A 240 -6.23 9.42 -2.87
N VAL A 241 -6.37 10.62 -2.32
CA VAL A 241 -6.16 10.87 -0.89
C VAL A 241 -7.54 10.94 -0.24
N ILE A 242 -7.79 10.04 0.70
CA ILE A 242 -9.04 10.00 1.47
C ILE A 242 -8.76 10.70 2.80
N GLN A 243 -9.37 11.86 2.96
CA GLN A 243 -9.22 12.69 4.14
C GLN A 243 -10.35 12.40 5.14
N ASP A 244 -10.00 11.83 6.29
CA ASP A 244 -10.86 11.78 7.47
C ASP A 244 -10.06 12.33 8.66
N ILE A 245 -10.39 13.55 9.08
CA ILE A 245 -9.64 14.28 10.11
C ILE A 245 -9.86 13.73 11.53
N ILE A 246 -10.68 12.70 11.68
CA ILE A 246 -11.01 12.08 12.96
C ILE A 246 -10.37 10.69 13.07
N ALA A 247 -10.52 9.86 12.05
CA ALA A 247 -10.09 8.47 12.08
C ALA A 247 -8.58 8.29 12.27
N SER A 248 -7.76 9.24 11.78
CA SER A 248 -6.31 9.25 11.94
C SER A 248 -5.75 10.66 11.72
N ASP A 249 -4.53 10.91 12.19
CA ASP A 249 -3.73 12.10 11.84
C ASP A 249 -3.08 11.98 10.45
N HIS A 250 -3.18 10.81 9.79
CA HIS A 250 -2.86 10.61 8.37
C HIS A 250 -4.11 10.55 7.51
N CYS A 251 -4.02 11.03 6.27
CA CYS A 251 -4.97 10.68 5.23
C CYS A 251 -4.68 9.27 4.72
N ALA A 252 -5.71 8.49 4.41
CA ALA A 252 -5.51 7.22 3.74
C ALA A 252 -5.16 7.44 2.25
N TYR A 253 -4.20 6.68 1.73
CA TYR A 253 -3.76 6.79 0.33
C TYR A 253 -4.20 5.58 -0.47
N LEU A 254 -5.15 5.80 -1.39
CA LEU A 254 -5.76 4.75 -2.23
C LEU A 254 -5.20 4.82 -3.65
N VAL A 255 -4.76 3.67 -4.15
CA VAL A 255 -4.28 3.50 -5.52
C VAL A 255 -5.06 2.39 -6.21
N THR A 256 -5.64 2.72 -7.37
CA THR A 256 -6.17 1.72 -8.30
C THR A 256 -5.11 1.40 -9.34
N ILE A 257 -4.69 0.15 -9.42
CA ILE A 257 -3.60 -0.32 -10.27
C ILE A 257 -4.00 -1.60 -11.00
N GLU A 258 -3.52 -1.78 -12.20
CA GLU A 258 -3.81 -2.94 -13.05
C GLU A 258 -2.53 -3.76 -13.26
N LEU A 259 -2.65 -5.09 -13.12
CA LEU A 259 -1.61 -6.04 -13.52
C LEU A 259 -1.74 -6.32 -15.03
N LEU A 260 -0.63 -6.15 -15.77
CA LEU A 260 -0.56 -6.24 -17.24
C LEU A 260 -0.24 -7.66 -17.72
#